data_32b4bc30a8c4984f910347b64cec4169
#
_entry.id   32b4bc30a8c4984f910347b64cec4169
#
_cell.length_a   1.000
_cell.length_b   1.000
_cell.length_c   1.000
_cell.angle_alpha   90.00
_cell.angle_beta   90.00
_cell.angle_gamma   90.00
#
_symmetry.space_group_name_H-M   'P 1'
#
loop_
_entity.id
_entity.type
_entity.pdbx_description
1 polymer ?
#
loop_
_entity_poly.entity_id
_entity_poly.type
_entity_poly.pdbx_seq_one_letter_code
_entity_poly.pdbx_strand_id
1 'polypeptide(L)' 'MTLIFNIEYRTSWGEEVRVLGSIPELGNNQPNKATPLHTVDGIHWTAEVDIQIPGNGSVEYSYHIYRDGRTIRTEWNSL' A
#
# COMPACT_ATOMS: atom_id res chain seq x y z
N MET A 1 0.72 17.19 -2.03
CA MET A 1 1.97 16.39 -1.98
C MET A 1 1.71 15.01 -2.53
N THR A 2 2.59 14.53 -3.40
CA THR A 2 2.47 13.19 -3.98
C THR A 2 3.42 12.24 -3.27
N LEU A 3 2.90 11.15 -2.74
CA LEU A 3 3.70 10.05 -2.23
C LEU A 3 3.83 8.97 -3.29
N ILE A 4 5.05 8.48 -3.46
CA ILE A 4 5.33 7.35 -4.35
C ILE A 4 5.69 6.16 -3.48
N PHE A 5 4.91 5.10 -3.61
CA PHE A 5 5.14 3.85 -2.88
C PHE A 5 5.83 2.86 -3.80
N ASN A 6 6.93 2.31 -3.33
CA ASN A 6 7.68 1.30 -4.06
C ASN A 6 8.00 0.15 -3.11
N ILE A 7 7.70 -1.06 -3.55
CA ILE A 7 8.08 -2.26 -2.80
C ILE A 7 8.52 -3.32 -3.79
N GLU A 8 9.59 -4.01 -3.45
CA GLU A 8 10.04 -5.18 -4.19
C GLU A 8 9.54 -6.42 -3.47
N TYR A 9 8.62 -7.14 -4.10
CA TYR A 9 8.03 -8.35 -3.55
C TYR A 9 7.61 -9.26 -4.70
N ARG A 10 8.25 -10.40 -4.79
CA ARG A 10 7.92 -11.38 -5.83
C ARG A 10 6.57 -12.02 -5.51
N THR A 11 5.58 -11.69 -6.33
CA THR A 11 4.23 -12.23 -6.18
C THR A 11 4.07 -13.51 -6.99
N SER A 12 3.18 -14.37 -6.48
CA SER A 12 2.68 -15.51 -7.24
C SER A 12 1.42 -15.12 -7.99
N TRP A 13 1.04 -15.94 -8.95
CA TRP A 13 -0.17 -15.73 -9.73
C TRP A 13 -1.40 -15.56 -8.82
N GLY A 14 -2.17 -14.51 -9.05
CA GLY A 14 -3.36 -14.21 -8.24
C GLY A 14 -3.09 -13.38 -6.99
N GLU A 15 -1.83 -13.06 -6.70
CA GLU A 15 -1.48 -12.16 -5.60
C GLU A 15 -1.43 -10.72 -6.08
N GLU A 16 -1.78 -9.79 -5.19
CA GLU A 16 -1.62 -8.37 -5.43
C GLU A 16 -1.08 -7.70 -4.17
N VAL A 17 -0.43 -6.55 -4.35
CA VAL A 17 0.10 -5.74 -3.25
C VAL A 17 -0.75 -4.49 -3.11
N ARG A 18 -1.12 -4.16 -1.88
CA ARG A 18 -1.84 -2.93 -1.55
C ARG A 18 -1.14 -2.21 -0.43
N VAL A 19 -1.29 -0.89 -0.39
CA VAL A 19 -0.81 -0.06 0.71
C VAL A 19 -1.99 0.44 1.52
N LEU A 20 -1.88 0.34 2.84
CA LEU A 20 -2.89 0.81 3.79
C LEU A 20 -2.22 1.78 4.74
N GLY A 21 -2.83 2.91 4.99
CA GLY A 21 -2.23 3.92 5.83
C GLY A 21 -3.20 4.61 6.77
N SER A 22 -2.64 5.43 7.64
CA SER A 22 -3.38 6.12 8.72
C SER A 22 -4.19 7.32 8.24
N ILE A 23 -4.05 7.72 6.99
CA ILE A 23 -4.76 8.88 6.42
C ILE A 23 -5.88 8.43 5.47
N PRO A 24 -6.90 9.26 5.23
CA PRO A 24 -8.02 8.89 4.36
C PRO A 24 -7.60 8.48 2.95
N GLU A 25 -6.60 9.14 2.38
CA GLU A 25 -6.11 8.84 1.03
C GLU A 25 -5.48 7.45 0.94
N LEU A 26 -5.08 6.87 2.08
CA LEU A 26 -4.51 5.53 2.16
C LEU A 26 -5.44 4.54 2.87
N GLY A 27 -6.74 4.84 2.90
CA GLY A 27 -7.74 3.93 3.42
C GLY A 27 -8.05 4.07 4.91
N ASN A 28 -7.41 5.00 5.61
CA ASN A 28 -7.70 5.33 7.01
C ASN A 28 -7.71 4.08 7.93
N ASN A 29 -6.72 3.20 7.72
CA ASN A 29 -6.55 1.92 8.44
C ASN A 29 -7.70 0.93 8.26
N GLN A 30 -8.53 1.11 7.23
CA GLN A 30 -9.61 0.17 6.92
C GLN A 30 -9.16 -0.76 5.79
N PRO A 31 -8.97 -2.07 6.03
CA PRO A 31 -8.38 -2.97 5.04
C PRO A 31 -9.12 -3.02 3.70
N ASN A 32 -10.44 -2.84 3.71
CA ASN A 32 -11.24 -2.83 2.48
C ASN A 32 -11.03 -1.56 1.64
N LYS A 33 -10.29 -0.58 2.15
CA LYS A 33 -10.00 0.68 1.46
C LYS A 33 -8.52 0.83 1.11
N ALA A 34 -7.74 -0.23 1.22
CA ALA A 34 -6.33 -0.20 0.86
C ALA A 34 -6.15 0.11 -0.62
N THR A 35 -5.11 0.89 -0.93
CA THR A 35 -4.81 1.31 -2.30
C THR A 35 -4.00 0.24 -3.02
N PRO A 36 -4.48 -0.26 -4.18
CA PRO A 36 -3.72 -1.25 -4.94
C PRO A 36 -2.49 -0.64 -5.60
N LEU A 37 -1.38 -1.38 -5.60
CA LEU A 37 -0.19 -1.02 -6.36
C LEU A 37 -0.23 -1.67 -7.73
N HIS A 38 0.65 -1.21 -8.60
CA HIS A 38 0.78 -1.71 -9.97
C HIS A 38 2.12 -2.40 -10.17
N THR A 39 2.14 -3.39 -11.03
CA THR A 39 3.38 -4.07 -11.42
C THR A 39 3.33 -4.41 -12.91
N VAL A 40 4.52 -4.49 -13.52
CA VAL A 40 4.67 -5.00 -14.89
C VAL A 40 5.45 -6.31 -14.93
N ASP A 41 6.17 -6.64 -13.86
CA ASP A 41 7.03 -7.83 -13.80
C ASP A 41 6.68 -8.79 -12.67
N GLY A 42 5.70 -8.44 -11.82
CA GLY A 42 5.32 -9.24 -10.68
C GLY A 42 6.29 -9.14 -9.48
N ILE A 43 7.30 -8.28 -9.57
CA ILE A 43 8.34 -8.13 -8.55
C ILE A 43 8.39 -6.69 -8.02
N HIS A 44 8.36 -5.71 -8.91
CA HIS A 44 8.39 -4.30 -8.53
C HIS A 44 6.98 -3.73 -8.55
N TRP A 45 6.50 -3.33 -7.39
CA TRP A 45 5.16 -2.78 -7.19
C TRP A 45 5.25 -1.31 -6.84
N THR A 46 4.41 -0.49 -7.46
CA THR A 46 4.44 0.95 -7.26
C THR A 46 3.04 1.55 -7.29
N ALA A 47 2.88 2.67 -6.59
CA ALA A 47 1.68 3.50 -6.66
C ALA A 47 2.03 4.95 -6.34
N GLU A 48 1.29 5.88 -6.94
CA GLU A 48 1.36 7.30 -6.62
C GLU A 48 0.05 7.72 -6.00
N VAL A 49 0.11 8.42 -4.87
CA VAL A 49 -1.07 8.90 -4.15
C VAL A 49 -0.86 10.35 -3.76
N ASP A 50 -1.79 11.23 -4.16
CA ASP A 50 -1.78 12.61 -3.70
C ASP A 50 -2.39 12.66 -2.30
N ILE A 51 -1.66 13.25 -1.37
CA ILE A 51 -2.09 13.34 0.02
C ILE A 51 -1.99 14.78 0.54
N GLN A 52 -2.74 15.06 1.59
CA GLN A 52 -2.55 16.23 2.43
C GLN A 52 -1.70 15.84 3.62
N ILE A 53 -0.70 16.66 3.95
CA ILE A 53 0.17 16.37 5.08
C ILE A 53 -0.62 16.52 6.37
N PRO A 54 -0.68 15.49 7.26
CA PRO A 54 -1.35 15.60 8.56
C PRO A 54 -0.73 16.69 9.43
N GLY A 55 -1.52 17.23 10.36
CA GLY A 55 -1.06 18.28 11.25
C GLY A 55 0.15 17.91 12.10
N ASN A 56 0.35 16.62 12.41
CA ASN A 56 1.51 16.13 13.15
C ASN A 56 2.71 15.80 12.25
N GLY A 57 2.57 15.92 10.93
CA GLY A 57 3.64 15.64 9.98
C GLY A 57 3.99 14.17 9.80
N SER A 58 3.19 13.26 10.36
CA SER A 58 3.45 11.82 10.33
C SER A 58 2.39 11.07 9.55
N VAL A 59 2.84 10.10 8.75
CA VAL A 59 1.96 9.14 8.07
C VAL A 59 2.52 7.75 8.35
N GLU A 60 1.67 6.87 8.86
CA GLU A 60 2.02 5.47 9.05
C GLU A 60 1.34 4.66 7.95
N TYR A 61 2.07 3.71 7.39
CA TYR A 61 1.51 2.86 6.35
C TYR A 61 2.14 1.47 6.40
N SER A 62 1.44 0.52 5.79
CA SER A 62 1.92 -0.86 5.67
C SER A 62 1.54 -1.39 4.31
N TYR A 63 2.31 -2.36 3.82
CA TYR A 63 2.00 -3.09 2.60
C TYR A 63 1.33 -4.40 2.96
N HIS A 64 0.30 -4.75 2.21
CA HIS A 64 -0.46 -5.97 2.40
C HIS A 64 -0.49 -6.76 1.11
N ILE A 65 -0.20 -8.03 1.19
CA ILE A 65 -0.29 -8.93 0.04
C ILE A 65 -1.63 -9.64 0.11
N TYR A 66 -2.41 -9.54 -0.96
CA TYR A 66 -3.75 -10.09 -1.05
C TYR A 66 -3.79 -11.23 -2.05
N ARG A 67 -4.58 -12.25 -1.72
CA ARG A 67 -4.97 -13.31 -2.65
C ARG A 67 -6.45 -13.59 -2.43
N ASP A 68 -7.23 -13.57 -3.53
CA ASP A 68 -8.68 -13.82 -3.50
C ASP A 68 -9.43 -12.93 -2.49
N GLY A 69 -9.00 -11.66 -2.40
CA GLY A 69 -9.63 -10.70 -1.49
C GLY A 69 -9.21 -10.83 -0.03
N ARG A 70 -8.26 -11.69 0.29
CA ARG A 70 -7.77 -11.90 1.66
C ARG A 70 -6.35 -11.43 1.81
N THR A 71 -6.03 -10.78 2.93
CA THR A 71 -4.66 -10.46 3.29
C THR A 71 -3.94 -11.73 3.71
N ILE A 72 -2.87 -12.09 3.00
CA ILE A 72 -2.07 -13.27 3.33
C ILE A 72 -0.76 -12.92 4.00
N ARG A 73 -0.32 -11.67 3.90
CA ARG A 73 0.91 -11.20 4.50
C ARG A 73 0.89 -9.69 4.67
N THR A 74 1.55 -9.19 5.70
CA THR A 74 1.69 -7.75 5.97
C THR A 74 3.16 -7.39 6.14
N GLU A 75 3.59 -6.35 5.44
CA GLU A 75 4.92 -5.75 5.59
C GLU A 75 4.74 -4.33 6.13
N TRP A 76 5.44 -3.98 7.21
CA TRP A 76 5.29 -2.69 7.88
C TRP A 76 6.37 -1.70 7.48
N ASN A 77 5.95 -0.45 7.19
CA ASN A 77 6.82 0.69 7.03
C ASN A 77 6.16 1.92 7.64
N SER A 78 6.97 2.91 8.02
CA SER A 78 6.47 4.20 8.48
C SER A 78 7.37 5.33 8.00
N LEU A 79 6.75 6.49 7.80
CA LEU A 79 7.44 7.72 7.42
C LEU A 79 7.65 8.61 8.64
#